data_42c7a2d59cd6b6e9ab56a6fdb0cac758
#
_entry.id   42c7a2d59cd6b6e9ab56a6fdb0cac758
#
_cell.length_a   1.000
_cell.length_b   1.000
_cell.length_c   1.000
_cell.angle_alpha   90.00
_cell.angle_beta   90.00
_cell.angle_gamma   90.00
#
_symmetry.space_group_name_H-M   'P 1'
#
loop_
_entity.id
_entity.type
_entity.pdbx_description
1 polymer ?
#
loop_
_entity_poly.entity_id
_entity_poly.type
_entity_poly.pdbx_seq_one_letter_code
_entity_poly.pdbx_strand_id
1 'polypeptide(L)'
;MFLIPSYQCGTCEGGEPDHAWKYYLKTGVVTGGHYGSGQGCMPYTIRPCQHGSGGTRPQCTGEGGPTPYCPRSCADGDVMAWSKEKRSGYSAYRVGAGRKVEAIMSEVFKRGSVQATFYVYSDFLLFSTGVYQRTTNEMIGGHAVKIVGWGVDEASGVPYWTAANSWNTDWVSGFEVNKLKGRG
;
A
#
# COMPACT_ATOMS: atom_id res chain seq x y z
N MET A 1 7.51 2.93 2.94
CA MET A 1 6.30 2.69 3.75
C MET A 1 6.48 3.45 5.05
N PHE A 2 5.58 4.37 5.35
CA PHE A 2 5.70 5.18 6.56
C PHE A 2 4.99 4.45 7.69
N LEU A 3 5.71 4.18 8.79
CA LEU A 3 5.08 3.73 10.02
C LEU A 3 4.29 4.90 10.61
N ILE A 4 2.98 4.83 10.53
CA ILE A 4 2.09 5.80 11.16
C ILE A 4 1.74 5.24 12.53
N PRO A 5 2.30 5.82 13.57
CA PRO A 5 2.11 5.28 14.89
C PRO A 5 0.97 5.99 15.60
N SER A 6 -0.17 5.49 15.45
CA SER A 6 -1.21 5.70 16.44
C SER A 6 -2.31 4.68 16.21
N TYR A 7 -2.91 4.20 17.26
CA TYR A 7 -4.20 3.50 17.28
C TYR A 7 -5.30 4.26 16.49
N GLN A 8 -5.02 5.50 16.09
CA GLN A 8 -5.92 6.34 15.31
C GLN A 8 -5.89 6.06 13.81
N CYS A 9 -4.80 5.46 13.28
CA CYS A 9 -4.67 5.17 11.84
C CYS A 9 -4.78 3.68 11.53
N GLY A 10 -4.45 2.82 12.51
CA GLY A 10 -4.47 1.37 12.36
C GLY A 10 -3.28 0.69 13.03
N THR A 11 -3.24 -0.62 12.88
CA THR A 11 -2.23 -1.54 13.41
C THR A 11 -1.70 -2.43 12.30
N CYS A 12 -0.83 -3.40 12.62
CA CYS A 12 -0.43 -4.44 11.68
C CYS A 12 -1.60 -5.33 11.22
N GLU A 13 -2.72 -5.31 11.94
CA GLU A 13 -3.93 -6.06 11.61
C GLU A 13 -4.91 -5.29 10.70
N GLY A 14 -4.61 -4.04 10.40
CA GLY A 14 -5.42 -3.21 9.52
C GLY A 14 -5.58 -1.77 9.99
N GLY A 15 -6.29 -0.97 9.21
CA GLY A 15 -6.52 0.43 9.54
C GLY A 15 -7.34 1.17 8.50
N GLU A 16 -7.57 2.45 8.80
CA GLU A 16 -8.36 3.36 7.97
C GLU A 16 -7.44 4.31 7.18
N PRO A 17 -7.37 4.18 5.85
CA PRO A 17 -6.52 5.04 5.02
C PRO A 17 -6.79 6.54 5.18
N ASP A 18 -8.04 6.94 5.35
CA ASP A 18 -8.40 8.35 5.60
C ASP A 18 -7.72 8.90 6.86
N HIS A 19 -7.58 8.08 7.90
CA HIS A 19 -6.89 8.48 9.13
C HIS A 19 -5.39 8.63 8.89
N ALA A 20 -4.79 7.79 8.07
CA ALA A 20 -3.39 7.89 7.67
C ALA A 20 -3.13 9.22 6.93
N TRP A 21 -4.00 9.59 5.99
CA TRP A 21 -3.90 10.87 5.28
C TRP A 21 -4.09 12.08 6.20
N LYS A 22 -5.05 12.03 7.13
CA LYS A 22 -5.24 13.07 8.13
C LYS A 22 -4.00 13.22 9.04
N TYR A 23 -3.40 12.10 9.44
CA TYR A 23 -2.16 12.12 10.20
C TYR A 23 -1.02 12.77 9.41
N TYR A 24 -0.87 12.40 8.14
CA TYR A 24 0.14 12.99 7.24
C TYR A 24 -0.02 14.51 7.13
N LEU A 25 -1.25 15.01 7.00
CA LEU A 25 -1.51 16.45 6.95
C LEU A 25 -1.19 17.15 8.29
N LYS A 26 -1.65 16.58 9.39
CA LYS A 26 -1.59 17.23 10.71
C LYS A 26 -0.24 17.10 11.39
N THR A 27 0.36 15.91 11.30
CA THR A 27 1.55 15.55 12.08
C THR A 27 2.80 15.45 11.22
N GLY A 28 2.63 15.07 9.96
CA GLY A 28 3.71 14.77 9.05
C GLY A 28 4.32 13.39 9.31
N VAL A 29 5.14 12.97 8.37
CA VAL A 29 5.88 11.71 8.40
C VAL A 29 7.34 11.98 8.07
N VAL A 30 8.24 11.17 8.62
CA VAL A 30 9.67 11.26 8.37
C VAL A 30 10.07 10.35 7.20
N THR A 31 11.27 10.53 6.68
CA THR A 31 11.83 9.66 5.65
C THR A 31 12.00 8.24 6.16
N GLY A 32 11.81 7.28 5.29
CA GLY A 32 11.96 5.85 5.57
C GLY A 32 12.83 5.16 4.52
N GLY A 33 13.21 3.92 4.81
CA GLY A 33 13.96 3.05 3.92
C GLY A 33 13.47 1.60 4.03
N HIS A 34 14.04 0.71 3.24
CA HIS A 34 13.77 -0.72 3.35
C HIS A 34 14.33 -1.28 4.66
N TYR A 35 13.83 -2.45 5.05
CA TYR A 35 14.35 -3.20 6.19
C TYR A 35 15.88 -3.43 6.03
N GLY A 36 16.63 -3.10 7.07
CA GLY A 36 18.08 -3.27 7.09
C GLY A 36 18.88 -2.31 6.19
N SER A 37 18.23 -1.33 5.53
CA SER A 37 18.94 -0.41 4.63
C SER A 37 19.76 0.66 5.34
N GLY A 38 19.44 0.99 6.57
CA GLY A 38 19.99 2.15 7.27
C GLY A 38 19.63 3.50 6.64
N GLN A 39 18.74 3.53 5.64
CA GLN A 39 18.37 4.74 4.92
C GLN A 39 17.17 5.44 5.56
N GLY A 40 17.20 6.78 5.54
CA GLY A 40 16.14 7.62 6.08
C GLY A 40 16.12 7.65 7.61
N CYS A 41 15.30 8.53 8.14
CA CYS A 41 15.15 8.71 9.58
C CYS A 41 14.57 7.47 10.29
N MET A 42 13.61 6.79 9.62
CA MET A 42 12.94 5.58 10.12
C MET A 42 12.91 4.48 9.07
N PRO A 43 13.96 3.68 8.93
CA PRO A 43 13.93 2.46 8.12
C PRO A 43 12.85 1.50 8.61
N TYR A 44 12.31 0.70 7.69
CA TYR A 44 11.29 -0.29 8.05
C TYR A 44 11.85 -1.34 9.01
N THR A 45 11.18 -1.59 10.12
CA THR A 45 11.70 -2.42 11.22
C THR A 45 11.25 -3.88 11.15
N ILE A 46 10.21 -4.18 10.37
CA ILE A 46 9.70 -5.55 10.24
C ILE A 46 10.46 -6.24 9.12
N ARG A 47 11.01 -7.41 9.43
CA ARG A 47 11.74 -8.25 8.46
C ARG A 47 10.77 -8.72 7.36
N PRO A 48 11.16 -8.65 6.08
CA PRO A 48 10.32 -9.17 5.01
C PRO A 48 10.23 -10.70 5.08
N CYS A 49 9.04 -11.23 4.81
CA CYS A 49 8.76 -12.65 4.64
C CYS A 49 8.25 -12.93 3.23
N GLN A 50 8.20 -14.18 2.80
CA GLN A 50 7.68 -14.56 1.49
C GLN A 50 6.30 -15.21 1.59
N HIS A 51 5.47 -14.90 0.60
CA HIS A 51 4.19 -15.56 0.35
C HIS A 51 4.41 -16.59 -0.77
N GLY A 52 4.33 -17.86 -0.47
CA GLY A 52 4.53 -18.95 -1.43
C GLY A 52 5.88 -19.66 -1.33
N SER A 53 6.10 -20.65 -2.20
CA SER A 53 7.31 -21.49 -2.22
C SER A 53 8.33 -20.94 -3.21
N GLY A 54 9.62 -21.10 -2.91
CA GLY A 54 10.72 -20.87 -3.87
C GLY A 54 11.56 -19.62 -3.63
N GLY A 55 11.25 -18.78 -2.66
CA GLY A 55 12.10 -17.64 -2.27
C GLY A 55 13.13 -18.01 -1.18
N THR A 56 14.05 -17.07 -0.92
CA THR A 56 15.10 -17.21 0.09
C THR A 56 14.74 -16.62 1.45
N ARG A 57 13.58 -15.98 1.57
CA ARG A 57 13.10 -15.35 2.80
C ARG A 57 12.33 -16.33 3.68
N PRO A 58 12.22 -16.07 4.99
CA PRO A 58 11.33 -16.84 5.84
C PRO A 58 9.89 -16.80 5.32
N GLN A 59 9.15 -17.89 5.48
CA GLN A 59 7.72 -17.92 5.19
C GLN A 59 6.97 -16.92 6.08
N CYS A 60 5.96 -16.26 5.51
CA CYS A 60 5.06 -15.45 6.31
C CYS A 60 4.20 -16.37 7.19
N THR A 61 4.07 -16.03 8.45
CA THR A 61 3.31 -16.83 9.42
C THR A 61 1.80 -16.54 9.40
N GLY A 62 1.37 -15.68 8.48
CA GLY A 62 -0.05 -15.32 8.32
C GLY A 62 -0.53 -14.20 9.26
N GLU A 63 0.13 -14.00 10.38
CA GLU A 63 -0.17 -12.92 11.32
C GLU A 63 0.90 -11.83 11.25
N GLY A 64 0.47 -10.56 11.19
CA GLY A 64 1.36 -9.41 11.00
C GLY A 64 2.32 -9.14 12.17
N GLY A 65 2.24 -9.91 13.24
CA GLY A 65 3.00 -9.68 14.45
C GLY A 65 2.59 -8.40 15.20
N PRO A 66 3.23 -8.08 16.32
CA PRO A 66 2.88 -6.90 17.10
C PRO A 66 3.18 -5.62 16.31
N THR A 67 2.28 -4.67 16.38
CA THR A 67 2.49 -3.34 15.79
C THR A 67 3.71 -2.69 16.46
N PRO A 68 4.74 -2.28 15.68
CA PRO A 68 5.90 -1.65 16.25
C PRO A 68 5.55 -0.35 16.98
N TYR A 69 6.26 -0.11 18.08
CA TYR A 69 6.18 1.18 18.75
C TYR A 69 6.71 2.29 17.85
N CYS A 70 6.08 3.45 17.89
CA CYS A 70 6.56 4.60 17.16
C CYS A 70 7.43 5.49 18.06
N PRO A 71 8.73 5.54 17.81
CA PRO A 71 9.61 6.47 18.48
C PRO A 71 9.33 7.92 18.04
N ARG A 72 9.88 8.85 18.79
CA ARG A 72 9.89 10.28 18.46
C ARG A 72 11.31 10.78 18.13
N SER A 73 12.15 9.87 17.69
CA SER A 73 13.52 10.10 17.24
C SER A 73 13.78 9.30 15.98
N CYS A 74 14.79 9.64 15.20
CA CYS A 74 15.30 8.79 14.14
C CYS A 74 15.89 7.50 14.72
N ALA A 75 16.17 6.52 13.86
CA ALA A 75 16.67 5.21 14.27
C ALA A 75 18.04 5.26 15.00
N ASP A 76 18.82 6.30 14.74
CA ASP A 76 20.08 6.63 15.42
C ASP A 76 19.89 7.36 16.78
N GLY A 77 18.64 7.62 17.17
CA GLY A 77 18.29 8.34 18.41
C GLY A 77 18.21 9.85 18.25
N ASP A 78 18.48 10.43 17.09
CA ASP A 78 18.46 11.88 16.89
C ASP A 78 17.03 12.44 16.86
N VAL A 79 16.65 13.12 17.94
CA VAL A 79 15.34 13.79 18.11
C VAL A 79 15.22 15.05 17.25
N MET A 80 16.32 15.76 17.02
CA MET A 80 16.35 16.99 16.22
C MET A 80 16.20 16.67 14.74
N ALA A 81 16.85 15.61 14.27
CA ALA A 81 16.67 15.12 12.91
C ALA A 81 15.22 14.68 12.68
N TRP A 82 14.59 13.97 13.62
CA TRP A 82 13.18 13.61 13.54
C TRP A 82 12.27 14.80 13.27
N SER A 83 12.43 15.90 14.00
CA SER A 83 11.58 17.08 13.84
C SER A 83 11.81 17.80 12.51
N LYS A 84 13.07 17.88 12.04
CA LYS A 84 13.47 18.53 10.80
C LYS A 84 13.09 17.70 9.56
N GLU A 85 13.08 16.39 9.70
CA GLU A 85 12.79 15.44 8.61
C GLU A 85 11.30 15.28 8.32
N LYS A 86 10.43 15.76 9.20
CA LYS A 86 8.99 15.68 8.99
C LYS A 86 8.55 16.40 7.73
N ARG A 87 7.77 15.70 6.93
CA ARG A 87 7.10 16.23 5.73
C ARG A 87 5.60 16.01 5.88
N SER A 88 4.83 17.03 5.60
CA SER A 88 3.37 17.00 5.58
C SER A 88 2.85 17.41 4.20
N GLY A 89 1.65 16.97 3.87
CA GLY A 89 0.93 17.44 2.70
C GLY A 89 0.15 18.73 2.96
N TYR A 90 -0.29 19.36 1.90
CA TYR A 90 -1.17 20.55 1.98
C TYR A 90 -2.65 20.17 2.04
N SER A 91 -3.03 19.07 1.38
CA SER A 91 -4.41 18.62 1.31
C SER A 91 -4.48 17.09 1.11
N ALA A 92 -5.58 16.50 1.54
CA ALA A 92 -5.96 15.15 1.19
C ALA A 92 -7.46 15.14 0.87
N TYR A 93 -7.84 14.45 -0.18
CA TYR A 93 -9.22 14.39 -0.67
C TYR A 93 -9.51 13.04 -1.30
N ARG A 94 -10.77 12.69 -1.35
CA ARG A 94 -11.23 11.48 -2.04
C ARG A 94 -11.45 11.77 -3.51
N VAL A 95 -10.82 10.96 -4.36
CA VAL A 95 -10.99 11.01 -5.81
C VAL A 95 -12.20 10.16 -6.19
N GLY A 96 -13.05 10.69 -7.10
CA GLY A 96 -14.13 9.92 -7.68
C GLY A 96 -15.25 9.57 -6.69
N ALA A 97 -15.79 10.57 -5.98
CA ALA A 97 -17.05 10.41 -5.29
C ALA A 97 -18.08 9.81 -6.25
N GLY A 98 -18.62 8.61 -5.94
CA GLY A 98 -19.48 7.86 -6.85
C GLY A 98 -18.75 6.91 -7.81
N ARG A 99 -17.47 6.56 -7.55
CA ARG A 99 -16.68 5.56 -8.31
C ARG A 99 -16.49 5.89 -9.80
N LYS A 100 -16.30 7.13 -10.14
CA LYS A 100 -16.06 7.56 -11.53
C LYS A 100 -14.63 7.19 -11.94
N VAL A 101 -14.50 6.19 -12.79
CA VAL A 101 -13.23 5.70 -13.36
C VAL A 101 -12.45 6.86 -13.98
N GLU A 102 -13.11 7.70 -14.77
CA GLU A 102 -12.52 8.83 -15.47
C GLU A 102 -11.91 9.87 -14.51
N ALA A 103 -12.52 10.07 -13.36
CA ALA A 103 -11.97 10.99 -12.35
C ALA A 103 -10.66 10.44 -11.77
N ILE A 104 -10.57 9.14 -11.51
CA ILE A 104 -9.35 8.50 -11.04
C ILE A 104 -8.28 8.54 -12.13
N MET A 105 -8.61 8.24 -13.38
CA MET A 105 -7.68 8.34 -14.53
C MET A 105 -7.14 9.76 -14.67
N SER A 106 -8.01 10.76 -14.61
CA SER A 106 -7.62 12.17 -14.67
C SER A 106 -6.70 12.58 -13.52
N GLU A 107 -6.95 12.09 -12.31
CA GLU A 107 -6.10 12.38 -11.15
C GLU A 107 -4.72 11.76 -11.30
N VAL A 108 -4.65 10.48 -11.66
CA VAL A 108 -3.38 9.78 -11.90
C VAL A 108 -2.58 10.46 -13.01
N PHE A 109 -3.23 10.87 -14.09
CA PHE A 109 -2.58 11.55 -15.22
C PHE A 109 -2.02 12.93 -14.83
N LYS A 110 -2.80 13.73 -14.09
CA LYS A 110 -2.44 15.12 -13.80
C LYS A 110 -1.55 15.30 -12.58
N ARG A 111 -1.70 14.44 -11.56
CA ARG A 111 -1.09 14.63 -10.24
C ARG A 111 -0.29 13.42 -9.75
N GLY A 112 -0.33 12.32 -10.48
CA GLY A 112 0.39 11.11 -10.14
C GLY A 112 -0.45 10.09 -9.38
N SER A 113 0.22 9.18 -8.71
CA SER A 113 -0.41 8.00 -8.10
C SER A 113 -1.46 8.34 -7.05
N VAL A 114 -2.49 7.49 -6.96
CA VAL A 114 -3.53 7.57 -5.92
C VAL A 114 -3.52 6.29 -5.07
N GLN A 115 -3.88 6.44 -3.81
CA GLN A 115 -4.14 5.29 -2.96
C GLN A 115 -5.53 4.74 -3.24
N ALA A 116 -5.64 3.42 -3.32
CA ALA A 116 -6.90 2.71 -3.44
C ALA A 116 -6.97 1.54 -2.46
N THR A 117 -8.18 1.08 -2.19
CA THR A 117 -8.43 -0.14 -1.41
C THR A 117 -9.28 -1.10 -2.24
N PHE A 118 -9.06 -2.39 -2.07
CA PHE A 118 -9.87 -3.44 -2.67
C PHE A 118 -9.97 -4.64 -1.74
N TYR A 119 -10.95 -5.51 -1.99
CA TYR A 119 -11.08 -6.77 -1.28
C TYR A 119 -10.16 -7.82 -1.90
N VAL A 120 -9.38 -8.48 -1.07
CA VAL A 120 -8.51 -9.60 -1.44
C VAL A 120 -9.30 -10.89 -1.31
N TYR A 121 -9.20 -11.74 -2.32
CA TYR A 121 -9.76 -13.08 -2.35
C TYR A 121 -8.65 -14.12 -2.33
N SER A 122 -8.95 -15.36 -1.93
CA SER A 122 -7.93 -16.40 -1.70
C SER A 122 -7.08 -16.68 -2.95
N ASP A 123 -7.65 -16.59 -4.15
CA ASP A 123 -6.94 -16.77 -5.42
C ASP A 123 -5.92 -15.66 -5.73
N PHE A 124 -6.07 -14.48 -5.13
CA PHE A 124 -5.12 -13.39 -5.30
C PHE A 124 -3.73 -13.70 -4.71
N LEU A 125 -3.67 -14.53 -3.66
CA LEU A 125 -2.39 -14.94 -3.06
C LEU A 125 -1.53 -15.75 -4.04
N LEU A 126 -2.16 -16.45 -4.98
CA LEU A 126 -1.51 -17.31 -5.98
C LEU A 126 -1.31 -16.61 -7.32
N PHE A 127 -1.77 -15.37 -7.43
CA PHE A 127 -1.63 -14.61 -8.67
C PHE A 127 -0.15 -14.32 -8.97
N SER A 128 0.25 -14.54 -10.22
CA SER A 128 1.65 -14.40 -10.63
C SER A 128 1.88 -13.43 -11.78
N THR A 129 0.95 -13.27 -12.71
CA THR A 129 1.16 -12.43 -13.90
C THR A 129 -0.15 -12.07 -14.61
N GLY A 130 -0.12 -11.01 -15.39
CA GLY A 130 -1.25 -10.55 -16.22
C GLY A 130 -2.26 -9.69 -15.46
N VAL A 131 -3.48 -9.64 -15.97
CA VAL A 131 -4.59 -8.88 -15.35
C VAL A 131 -5.35 -9.80 -14.41
N TYR A 132 -5.25 -9.52 -13.10
CA TYR A 132 -5.98 -10.28 -12.09
C TYR A 132 -7.48 -10.17 -12.28
N GLN A 133 -8.13 -11.30 -12.39
CA GLN A 133 -9.58 -11.44 -12.40
C GLN A 133 -9.97 -12.47 -11.35
N ARG A 134 -10.81 -12.06 -10.41
CA ARG A 134 -11.28 -12.93 -9.33
C ARG A 134 -11.99 -14.16 -9.84
N THR A 135 -11.60 -15.34 -9.37
CA THR A 135 -12.19 -16.64 -9.69
C THR A 135 -12.92 -17.28 -8.50
N THR A 136 -12.71 -16.80 -7.28
CA THR A 136 -13.33 -17.32 -6.04
C THR A 136 -14.22 -16.26 -5.37
N ASN A 137 -15.10 -16.70 -4.48
CA ASN A 137 -15.89 -15.83 -3.60
C ASN A 137 -15.36 -15.79 -2.16
N GLU A 138 -14.26 -16.50 -1.87
CA GLU A 138 -13.64 -16.52 -0.56
C GLU A 138 -12.84 -15.24 -0.34
N MET A 139 -13.47 -14.25 0.32
CA MET A 139 -12.83 -12.99 0.69
C MET A 139 -12.00 -13.19 1.97
N ILE A 140 -10.73 -12.85 1.91
CA ILE A 140 -9.79 -13.00 3.03
C ILE A 140 -9.43 -11.68 3.72
N GLY A 141 -9.80 -10.54 3.14
CA GLY A 141 -9.56 -9.23 3.78
C GLY A 141 -9.62 -8.05 2.83
N GLY A 142 -9.26 -6.89 3.35
CA GLY A 142 -9.06 -5.66 2.59
C GLY A 142 -7.57 -5.35 2.42
N HIS A 143 -7.20 -4.71 1.32
CA HIS A 143 -5.82 -4.31 1.05
C HIS A 143 -5.75 -2.91 0.46
N ALA A 144 -4.72 -2.17 0.86
CA ALA A 144 -4.45 -0.83 0.34
C ALA A 144 -3.24 -0.86 -0.59
N VAL A 145 -3.40 -0.31 -1.78
CA VAL A 145 -2.38 -0.28 -2.83
C VAL A 145 -2.23 1.13 -3.41
N LYS A 146 -1.16 1.31 -4.19
CA LYS A 146 -0.91 2.54 -4.94
C LYS A 146 -1.22 2.30 -6.42
N ILE A 147 -2.29 2.93 -6.95
CA ILE A 147 -2.55 2.96 -8.39
C ILE A 147 -1.55 3.91 -9.04
N VAL A 148 -0.85 3.42 -10.05
CA VAL A 148 0.18 4.15 -10.79
C VAL A 148 -0.16 4.33 -12.27
N GLY A 149 -1.17 3.62 -12.79
CA GLY A 149 -1.57 3.66 -14.18
C GLY A 149 -2.84 2.87 -14.46
N TRP A 150 -3.16 2.77 -15.73
CA TRP A 150 -4.28 1.99 -16.24
C TRP A 150 -4.02 1.57 -17.69
N GLY A 151 -4.78 0.61 -18.18
CA GLY A 151 -4.71 0.13 -19.55
C GLY A 151 -5.92 -0.69 -19.96
N VAL A 152 -5.80 -1.29 -21.12
CA VAL A 152 -6.68 -2.34 -21.63
C VAL A 152 -5.79 -3.49 -22.06
N ASP A 153 -6.06 -4.67 -21.57
CA ASP A 153 -5.35 -5.89 -21.97
C ASP A 153 -5.67 -6.20 -23.44
N GLU A 154 -4.66 -6.25 -24.28
CA GLU A 154 -4.83 -6.43 -25.73
C GLU A 154 -5.44 -7.78 -26.10
N ALA A 155 -5.15 -8.81 -25.32
CA ALA A 155 -5.62 -10.17 -25.60
C ALA A 155 -7.09 -10.36 -25.21
N SER A 156 -7.51 -9.82 -24.06
CA SER A 156 -8.87 -10.02 -23.53
C SER A 156 -9.81 -8.82 -23.70
N GLY A 157 -9.28 -7.65 -24.06
CA GLY A 157 -10.04 -6.39 -24.08
C GLY A 157 -10.45 -5.88 -22.69
N VAL A 158 -9.92 -6.47 -21.61
CA VAL A 158 -10.30 -6.14 -20.23
C VAL A 158 -9.57 -4.87 -19.77
N PRO A 159 -10.29 -3.82 -19.35
CA PRO A 159 -9.67 -2.64 -18.77
C PRO A 159 -9.16 -2.93 -17.36
N TYR A 160 -7.97 -2.40 -17.02
CA TYR A 160 -7.31 -2.66 -15.76
C TYR A 160 -6.70 -1.40 -15.11
N TRP A 161 -6.36 -1.50 -13.83
CA TRP A 161 -5.51 -0.57 -13.11
C TRP A 161 -4.14 -1.22 -12.87
N THR A 162 -3.06 -0.49 -13.17
CA THR A 162 -1.73 -0.88 -12.73
C THR A 162 -1.54 -0.43 -11.30
N ALA A 163 -1.28 -1.36 -10.40
CA ALA A 163 -1.13 -1.10 -8.98
C ALA A 163 0.23 -1.59 -8.45
N ALA A 164 0.90 -0.75 -7.68
CA ALA A 164 2.09 -1.16 -6.94
C ALA A 164 1.68 -1.78 -5.61
N ASN A 165 2.15 -3.00 -5.38
CA ASN A 165 1.94 -3.76 -4.15
C ASN A 165 3.05 -3.51 -3.12
N SER A 166 2.83 -3.94 -1.88
CA SER A 166 3.77 -3.85 -0.76
C SER A 166 4.12 -5.22 -0.14
N TRP A 167 3.88 -6.32 -0.87
CA TRP A 167 4.14 -7.69 -0.42
C TRP A 167 5.55 -8.20 -0.76
N ASN A 168 6.52 -7.28 -0.85
CA ASN A 168 7.91 -7.46 -1.27
C ASN A 168 8.10 -7.87 -2.75
N THR A 169 9.36 -8.05 -3.17
CA THR A 169 9.72 -8.32 -4.57
C THR A 169 9.59 -9.79 -4.97
N ASP A 170 9.37 -10.71 -4.02
CA ASP A 170 9.22 -12.14 -4.31
C ASP A 170 7.78 -12.50 -4.67
N TRP A 171 6.83 -11.64 -4.29
CA TRP A 171 5.49 -11.63 -4.89
C TRP A 171 5.57 -10.83 -6.19
N VAL A 172 4.56 -10.53 -6.85
CA VAL A 172 4.60 -9.72 -8.09
C VAL A 172 4.96 -8.27 -7.74
N SER A 173 6.01 -7.71 -8.33
CA SER A 173 6.51 -6.35 -8.05
C SER A 173 5.51 -5.23 -8.40
N GLY A 174 4.62 -5.52 -9.35
CA GLY A 174 3.44 -4.72 -9.70
C GLY A 174 2.41 -5.64 -10.31
N PHE A 175 1.15 -5.30 -10.21
CA PHE A 175 0.08 -6.12 -10.75
C PHE A 175 -1.00 -5.26 -11.41
N GLU A 176 -1.70 -5.87 -12.34
CA GLU A 176 -2.82 -5.30 -13.05
C GLU A 176 -4.11 -5.88 -12.48
N VAL A 177 -5.04 -5.01 -12.11
CA VAL A 177 -6.33 -5.42 -11.56
C VAL A 177 -7.42 -4.96 -12.50
N ASN A 178 -8.33 -5.86 -12.85
CA ASN A 178 -9.51 -5.50 -13.63
C ASN A 178 -10.21 -4.28 -13.00
N LYS A 179 -10.55 -3.29 -13.82
CA LYS A 179 -11.38 -2.16 -13.42
C LYS A 179 -12.70 -2.71 -12.89
N LEU A 180 -12.84 -2.80 -11.57
CA LEU A 180 -14.06 -3.27 -10.96
C LEU A 180 -15.23 -2.41 -11.46
N LYS A 181 -16.14 -3.01 -12.24
CA LYS A 181 -17.48 -2.45 -12.44
C LYS A 181 -18.08 -2.30 -11.04
N GLY A 182 -18.26 -1.07 -10.58
CA GLY A 182 -18.99 -0.83 -9.35
C GLY A 182 -20.34 -1.52 -9.48
N ARG A 183 -20.61 -2.50 -8.61
CA ARG A 183 -22.01 -2.88 -8.42
C ARG A 183 -22.71 -1.64 -7.85
N GLY A 184 -23.76 -1.19 -8.55
CA GLY A 184 -24.66 -0.15 -8.11
C GLY A 184 -25.34 -0.52 -6.79
#